data_3d92b71aa46c745f75c82d2a3d6f8757
#
_entry.id   3d92b71aa46c745f75c82d2a3d6f8757
#
_cell.length_a   1.000
_cell.length_b   1.000
_cell.length_c   1.000
_cell.angle_alpha   90.00
_cell.angle_beta   90.00
_cell.angle_gamma   90.00
#
_symmetry.space_group_name_H-M   'P 1'
#
loop_
_entity.id
_entity.type
_entity.pdbx_description
1 polymer ?
#
loop_
_entity_poly.entity_id
_entity_poly.type
_entity_poly.pdbx_seq_one_letter_code
_entity_poly.pdbx_strand_id
1 'polypeptide(L)'
;IKKRKHIRERVKICSEMVNLEDALNKKVKHYSGGMKRRLSLAISFLQDPAVLILDEPTVGIDPKLRQAVWHDLNLAKEQGKSIIVTTHVLDEATKCDRLVLMNHGRIITTGTPVEIKQQNHTDTIEGVFLNMEE
;
A
#
# COMPACT_ATOMS: atom_id res chain seq x y z
N ILE A 1 5.52 -28.21 -16.96
CA ILE A 1 6.52 -27.25 -17.41
C ILE A 1 5.92 -25.84 -17.49
N LYS A 2 4.73 -25.59 -18.09
CA LYS A 2 4.07 -24.27 -18.20
C LYS A 2 3.82 -23.62 -16.83
N LYS A 3 3.34 -24.38 -15.82
CA LYS A 3 3.06 -23.86 -14.47
C LYS A 3 4.32 -23.35 -13.75
N ARG A 4 5.46 -24.06 -13.87
CA ARG A 4 6.73 -23.62 -13.27
C ARG A 4 7.29 -22.35 -13.91
N LYS A 5 7.13 -22.18 -15.23
CA LYS A 5 7.54 -20.97 -15.95
C LYS A 5 6.74 -19.78 -15.47
N HIS A 6 5.43 -19.92 -15.38
CA HIS A 6 4.53 -18.85 -14.89
C HIS A 6 4.87 -18.43 -13.45
N ILE A 7 5.11 -19.38 -12.54
CA ILE A 7 5.49 -19.06 -11.15
C ILE A 7 6.81 -18.27 -11.11
N ARG A 8 7.82 -18.67 -11.87
CA ARG A 8 9.10 -17.94 -11.92
C ARG A 8 8.95 -16.52 -12.44
N GLU A 9 8.12 -16.33 -13.44
CA GLU A 9 7.81 -15.03 -14.02
C GLU A 9 7.10 -14.11 -13.00
N ARG A 10 6.13 -14.63 -12.26
CA ARG A 10 5.46 -13.90 -11.17
C ARG A 10 6.43 -13.55 -10.04
N VAL A 11 7.27 -14.48 -9.61
CA VAL A 11 8.30 -14.23 -8.58
C VAL A 11 9.23 -13.10 -9.03
N LYS A 12 9.67 -13.11 -10.29
CA LYS A 12 10.53 -12.07 -10.85
C LYS A 12 9.83 -10.71 -10.78
N ILE A 13 8.64 -10.58 -11.33
CA ILE A 13 7.86 -9.33 -11.33
C ILE A 13 7.67 -8.80 -9.90
N CYS A 14 7.21 -9.64 -8.98
CA CYS A 14 6.96 -9.22 -7.60
C CYS A 14 8.25 -8.86 -6.84
N SER A 15 9.39 -9.49 -7.13
CA SER A 15 10.66 -9.15 -6.50
C SER A 15 11.23 -7.83 -7.02
N GLU A 16 11.12 -7.57 -8.32
CA GLU A 16 11.53 -6.31 -8.94
C GLU A 16 10.70 -5.12 -8.39
N MET A 17 9.38 -5.31 -8.26
CA MET A 17 8.47 -4.30 -7.69
C MET A 17 8.93 -3.78 -6.32
N VAL A 18 9.57 -4.61 -5.52
CA VAL A 18 9.99 -4.27 -4.16
C VAL A 18 11.52 -4.21 -3.99
N ASN A 19 12.29 -4.22 -5.07
CA ASN A 19 13.76 -4.21 -5.08
C ASN A 19 14.35 -5.35 -4.21
N LEU A 20 13.93 -6.58 -4.45
CA LEU A 20 14.42 -7.79 -3.76
C LEU A 20 14.99 -8.83 -4.73
N GLU A 21 15.13 -8.54 -6.02
CA GLU A 21 15.62 -9.46 -7.04
C GLU A 21 17.02 -10.03 -6.71
N ASP A 22 17.92 -9.20 -6.22
CA ASP A 22 19.28 -9.63 -5.82
C ASP A 22 19.31 -10.46 -4.53
N ALA A 23 18.21 -10.48 -3.80
CA ALA A 23 18.10 -11.17 -2.52
C ALA A 23 17.33 -12.50 -2.59
N LEU A 24 16.80 -12.88 -3.76
CA LEU A 24 15.97 -14.08 -3.92
C LEU A 24 16.65 -15.38 -3.47
N ASN A 25 17.97 -15.46 -3.57
CA ASN A 25 18.75 -16.62 -3.14
C ASN A 25 19.17 -16.57 -1.67
N LYS A 26 18.89 -15.47 -0.95
CA LYS A 26 19.22 -15.28 0.44
C LYS A 26 18.14 -15.87 1.34
N LYS A 27 18.52 -16.58 2.38
CA LYS A 27 17.55 -17.09 3.38
C LYS A 27 16.88 -15.91 4.10
N VAL A 28 15.56 -15.97 4.28
CA VAL A 28 14.76 -14.91 4.92
C VAL A 28 15.24 -14.57 6.35
N LYS A 29 15.84 -15.53 7.07
CA LYS A 29 16.44 -15.26 8.38
C LYS A 29 17.57 -14.22 8.35
N HIS A 30 18.19 -14.01 7.19
CA HIS A 30 19.24 -13.01 6.96
C HIS A 30 18.71 -11.70 6.35
N TYR A 31 17.41 -11.56 6.19
CA TYR A 31 16.80 -10.33 5.73
C TYR A 31 16.74 -9.28 6.85
N SER A 32 17.00 -8.02 6.52
CA SER A 32 16.74 -6.90 7.41
C SER A 32 15.23 -6.74 7.64
N GLY A 33 14.84 -5.94 8.65
CA GLY A 33 13.43 -5.61 8.90
C GLY A 33 12.73 -5.04 7.66
N GLY A 34 13.37 -4.07 6.98
CA GLY A 34 12.86 -3.50 5.74
C GLY A 34 12.76 -4.51 4.59
N MET A 35 13.71 -5.45 4.46
CA MET A 35 13.61 -6.52 3.45
C MET A 35 12.46 -7.47 3.75
N LYS A 36 12.22 -7.81 5.02
CA LYS A 36 11.08 -8.65 5.42
C LYS A 36 9.75 -7.97 5.11
N ARG A 37 9.65 -6.65 5.35
CA ARG A 37 8.47 -5.85 5.02
C ARG A 37 8.20 -5.85 3.52
N ARG A 38 9.22 -5.61 2.71
CA ARG A 38 9.15 -5.66 1.24
C ARG A 38 8.77 -7.03 0.71
N LEU A 39 9.31 -8.10 1.31
CA LEU A 39 8.94 -9.47 0.98
C LEU A 39 7.46 -9.73 1.27
N SER A 40 6.94 -9.29 2.41
CA SER A 40 5.52 -9.44 2.76
C SER A 40 4.62 -8.75 1.71
N LEU A 41 4.99 -7.56 1.27
CA LEU A 41 4.28 -6.86 0.21
C LEU A 41 4.33 -7.64 -1.12
N ALA A 42 5.51 -8.10 -1.55
CA ALA A 42 5.66 -8.90 -2.77
C ALA A 42 4.79 -10.18 -2.76
N ILE A 43 4.71 -10.85 -1.61
CA ILE A 43 3.89 -12.06 -1.45
C ILE A 43 2.40 -11.75 -1.66
N SER A 44 1.90 -10.61 -1.22
CA SER A 44 0.50 -10.22 -1.42
C SER A 44 0.11 -10.09 -2.89
N PHE A 45 1.06 -9.74 -3.75
CA PHE A 45 0.87 -9.65 -5.20
C PHE A 45 1.12 -10.95 -5.97
N LEU A 46 1.78 -11.92 -5.34
CA LEU A 46 2.28 -13.12 -6.04
C LEU A 46 1.19 -13.94 -6.73
N GLN A 47 0.03 -14.06 -6.07
CA GLN A 47 -1.11 -14.85 -6.57
C GLN A 47 -2.02 -14.06 -7.53
N ASP A 48 -1.69 -12.83 -7.81
CA ASP A 48 -2.47 -11.92 -8.66
C ASP A 48 -3.95 -11.81 -8.23
N PRO A 49 -4.23 -11.51 -6.95
CA PRO A 49 -5.59 -11.52 -6.42
C PRO A 49 -6.43 -10.39 -7.01
N ALA A 50 -7.76 -10.58 -7.05
CA ALA A 50 -8.69 -9.52 -7.44
C ALA A 50 -8.86 -8.44 -6.35
N VAL A 51 -8.65 -8.82 -5.08
CA VAL A 51 -8.73 -7.92 -3.92
C VAL A 51 -7.45 -8.01 -3.12
N LEU A 52 -6.82 -6.86 -2.85
CA LEU A 52 -5.65 -6.71 -1.99
C LEU A 52 -6.06 -6.00 -0.70
N ILE A 53 -5.66 -6.55 0.43
CA ILE A 53 -5.80 -5.91 1.75
C ILE A 53 -4.40 -5.75 2.33
N LEU A 54 -3.96 -4.51 2.48
CA LEU A 54 -2.61 -4.16 2.86
C LEU A 54 -2.63 -3.34 4.15
N ASP A 55 -2.01 -3.87 5.20
CA ASP A 55 -1.90 -3.20 6.48
C ASP A 55 -0.55 -2.49 6.58
N GLU A 56 -0.57 -1.15 6.61
CA GLU A 56 0.63 -0.30 6.71
C GLU A 56 1.72 -0.64 5.68
N PRO A 57 1.43 -0.79 4.37
CA PRO A 57 2.33 -1.45 3.42
C PRO A 57 3.65 -0.71 3.19
N THR A 58 3.71 0.58 3.45
CA THR A 58 4.85 1.45 3.15
C THR A 58 5.62 1.92 4.38
N VAL A 59 5.20 1.52 5.58
CA VAL A 59 5.91 1.84 6.82
C VAL A 59 7.30 1.18 6.83
N GLY A 60 8.34 1.97 7.14
CA GLY A 60 9.72 1.49 7.17
C GLY A 60 10.36 1.28 5.79
N ILE A 61 9.72 1.77 4.74
CA ILE A 61 10.24 1.78 3.36
C ILE A 61 10.76 3.19 3.03
N ASP A 62 11.88 3.26 2.30
CA ASP A 62 12.44 4.54 1.87
C ASP A 62 11.51 5.29 0.91
N PRO A 63 11.61 6.64 0.82
CA PRO A 63 10.67 7.45 0.04
C PRO A 63 10.61 7.08 -1.44
N LYS A 64 11.73 6.71 -2.06
CA LYS A 64 11.79 6.36 -3.48
C LYS A 64 11.03 5.07 -3.76
N LEU A 65 11.27 4.05 -2.93
CA LEU A 65 10.56 2.78 -3.05
C LEU A 65 9.08 2.93 -2.69
N ARG A 66 8.73 3.79 -1.73
CA ARG A 66 7.33 4.12 -1.40
C ARG A 66 6.59 4.67 -2.61
N GLN A 67 7.18 5.59 -3.36
CA GLN A 67 6.59 6.10 -4.60
C GLN A 67 6.39 5.00 -5.65
N ALA A 68 7.37 4.11 -5.82
CA ALA A 68 7.25 2.98 -6.73
C ALA A 68 6.12 2.02 -6.33
N VAL A 69 5.99 1.69 -5.04
CA VAL A 69 4.90 0.86 -4.52
C VAL A 69 3.53 1.50 -4.81
N TRP A 70 3.35 2.79 -4.55
CA TRP A 70 2.10 3.48 -4.86
C TRP A 70 1.81 3.55 -6.36
N HIS A 71 2.83 3.68 -7.19
CA HIS A 71 2.67 3.58 -8.65
C HIS A 71 2.14 2.19 -9.04
N ASP A 72 2.72 1.11 -8.51
CA ASP A 72 2.30 -0.26 -8.81
C ASP A 72 0.89 -0.58 -8.27
N LEU A 73 0.51 -0.02 -7.10
CA LEU A 73 -0.86 -0.10 -6.58
C LEU A 73 -1.85 0.57 -7.55
N ASN A 74 -1.52 1.74 -8.07
CA ASN A 74 -2.37 2.41 -9.05
C ASN A 74 -2.50 1.62 -10.36
N LEU A 75 -1.41 1.06 -10.88
CA LEU A 75 -1.45 0.18 -12.04
C LEU A 75 -2.33 -1.05 -11.80
N ALA A 76 -2.23 -1.67 -10.62
CA ALA A 76 -3.09 -2.80 -10.24
C ALA A 76 -4.57 -2.41 -10.20
N LYS A 77 -4.89 -1.21 -9.68
CA LYS A 77 -6.25 -0.64 -9.70
C LYS A 77 -6.75 -0.44 -11.14
N GLU A 78 -5.94 0.12 -12.03
CA GLU A 78 -6.28 0.31 -13.44
C GLU A 78 -6.56 -1.02 -14.16
N GLN A 79 -5.95 -2.11 -13.71
CA GLN A 79 -6.21 -3.47 -14.16
C GLN A 79 -7.48 -4.09 -13.54
N GLY A 80 -8.27 -3.32 -12.80
CA GLY A 80 -9.54 -3.75 -12.21
C GLY A 80 -9.45 -4.39 -10.83
N LYS A 81 -8.30 -4.29 -10.13
CA LYS A 81 -8.19 -4.80 -8.76
C LYS A 81 -8.79 -3.83 -7.76
N SER A 82 -9.40 -4.36 -6.71
CA SER A 82 -9.82 -3.62 -5.53
C SER A 82 -8.70 -3.63 -4.48
N ILE A 83 -8.34 -2.47 -3.94
CA ILE A 83 -7.23 -2.35 -3.00
C ILE A 83 -7.70 -1.61 -1.75
N ILE A 84 -7.53 -2.26 -0.59
CA ILE A 84 -7.78 -1.67 0.72
C ILE A 84 -6.42 -1.49 1.39
N VAL A 85 -6.11 -0.26 1.79
CA VAL A 85 -4.87 0.08 2.49
C VAL A 85 -5.22 0.71 3.83
N THR A 86 -4.63 0.21 4.92
CA THR A 86 -4.58 0.95 6.18
C THR A 86 -3.27 1.72 6.24
N THR A 87 -3.29 2.96 6.68
CA THR A 87 -2.11 3.78 6.90
C THR A 87 -2.38 4.86 7.93
N HIS A 88 -1.36 5.23 8.70
CA HIS A 88 -1.35 6.43 9.53
C HIS A 88 -0.56 7.58 8.86
N VAL A 89 -0.05 7.35 7.66
CA VAL A 89 0.66 8.37 6.86
C VAL A 89 -0.35 9.17 6.05
N LEU A 90 -0.72 10.34 6.56
CA LEU A 90 -1.82 11.15 6.01
C LEU A 90 -1.58 11.59 4.56
N ASP A 91 -0.33 11.80 4.15
CA ASP A 91 0.01 12.10 2.76
C ASP A 91 -0.36 10.97 1.79
N GLU A 92 -0.37 9.72 2.27
CA GLU A 92 -0.77 8.58 1.45
C GLU A 92 -2.28 8.51 1.25
N ALA A 93 -3.05 9.03 2.20
CA ALA A 93 -4.50 9.10 2.10
C ALA A 93 -4.95 9.86 0.85
N THR A 94 -4.21 10.90 0.44
CA THR A 94 -4.54 11.68 -0.75
C THR A 94 -4.39 10.91 -2.07
N LYS A 95 -3.71 9.77 -2.05
CA LYS A 95 -3.49 8.88 -3.21
C LYS A 95 -4.61 7.88 -3.42
N CYS A 96 -5.52 7.77 -2.45
CA CYS A 96 -6.66 6.85 -2.48
C CYS A 96 -7.87 7.50 -3.14
N ASP A 97 -8.71 6.70 -3.82
CA ASP A 97 -9.97 7.20 -4.41
C ASP A 97 -11.00 7.53 -3.34
N ARG A 98 -11.04 6.75 -2.27
CA ARG A 98 -11.94 6.94 -1.12
C ARG A 98 -11.20 6.69 0.19
N LEU A 99 -11.61 7.44 1.21
CA LEU A 99 -11.07 7.34 2.55
C LEU A 99 -12.17 6.95 3.54
N VAL A 100 -11.75 6.24 4.56
CA VAL A 100 -12.48 6.04 5.81
C VAL A 100 -11.56 6.50 6.92
N LEU A 101 -11.85 7.65 7.52
CA LEU A 101 -11.10 8.15 8.67
C LEU A 101 -11.68 7.54 9.95
N MET A 102 -10.79 6.99 10.77
CA MET A 102 -11.14 6.32 12.02
C MET A 102 -10.39 6.94 13.19
N ASN A 103 -11.07 7.09 14.33
CA ASN A 103 -10.46 7.47 15.59
C ASN A 103 -11.11 6.66 16.73
N HIS A 104 -10.30 6.16 17.67
CA HIS A 104 -10.76 5.34 18.80
C HIS A 104 -11.74 4.21 18.41
N GLY A 105 -11.48 3.53 17.29
CA GLY A 105 -12.31 2.41 16.78
C GLY A 105 -13.65 2.82 16.17
N ARG A 106 -13.90 4.11 15.96
CA ARG A 106 -15.10 4.65 15.33
C ARG A 106 -14.77 5.28 13.97
N ILE A 107 -15.70 5.13 13.02
CA ILE A 107 -15.63 5.87 11.76
C ILE A 107 -16.06 7.31 12.03
N ILE A 108 -15.20 8.25 11.67
CA ILE A 108 -15.43 9.68 11.82
C ILE A 108 -16.10 10.24 10.55
N THR A 109 -15.51 9.95 9.40
CA THR A 109 -16.00 10.40 8.10
C THR A 109 -15.56 9.46 6.99
N THR A 110 -16.31 9.47 5.89
CA THR A 110 -15.99 8.71 4.68
C THR A 110 -16.24 9.55 3.45
N GLY A 111 -15.43 9.39 2.42
CA GLY A 111 -15.60 10.12 1.17
C GLY A 111 -14.33 10.09 0.32
N THR A 112 -14.34 10.82 -0.77
CA THR A 112 -13.11 11.14 -1.50
C THR A 112 -12.25 12.10 -0.70
N PRO A 113 -10.92 12.16 -0.92
CA PRO A 113 -10.08 13.14 -0.24
C PRO A 113 -10.58 14.59 -0.40
N VAL A 114 -11.13 14.93 -1.56
CA VAL A 114 -11.67 16.25 -1.85
C VAL A 114 -12.93 16.53 -1.03
N GLU A 115 -13.90 15.63 -1.04
CA GLU A 115 -15.14 15.76 -0.28
C GLU A 115 -14.89 15.93 1.22
N ILE A 116 -13.99 15.10 1.78
CA ILE A 116 -13.66 15.13 3.21
C ILE A 116 -13.02 16.46 3.60
N LYS A 117 -12.09 16.98 2.80
CA LYS A 117 -11.46 18.28 3.04
C LYS A 117 -12.48 19.43 2.97
N GLN A 118 -13.35 19.42 1.97
CA GLN A 118 -14.39 20.44 1.80
C GLN A 118 -15.40 20.43 2.97
N GLN A 119 -15.89 19.26 3.38
CA GLN A 119 -16.83 19.12 4.49
C GLN A 119 -16.26 19.63 5.82
N ASN A 120 -14.94 19.54 6.00
CA ASN A 120 -14.26 19.95 7.24
C ASN A 120 -13.56 21.30 7.12
N HIS A 121 -13.80 22.07 6.04
CA HIS A 121 -13.24 23.42 5.82
C HIS A 121 -11.71 23.48 5.98
N THR A 122 -11.00 22.47 5.47
CA THR A 122 -9.54 22.35 5.55
C THR A 122 -8.94 21.92 4.23
N ASP A 123 -7.69 22.28 3.99
CA ASP A 123 -6.95 21.92 2.78
C ASP A 123 -6.18 20.59 2.92
N THR A 124 -6.11 20.03 4.13
CA THR A 124 -5.31 18.83 4.42
C THR A 124 -6.12 17.77 5.15
N ILE A 125 -5.78 16.49 4.95
CA ILE A 125 -6.38 15.39 5.72
C ILE A 125 -5.97 15.47 7.19
N GLU A 126 -4.76 15.94 7.50
CA GLU A 126 -4.32 16.21 8.87
C GLU A 126 -5.23 17.23 9.56
N GLY A 127 -5.57 18.32 8.87
CA GLY A 127 -6.51 19.33 9.38
C GLY A 127 -7.89 18.76 9.71
N VAL A 128 -8.35 17.74 8.97
CA VAL A 128 -9.60 17.04 9.31
C VAL A 128 -9.50 16.37 10.67
N PHE A 129 -8.39 15.66 10.96
CA PHE A 129 -8.19 15.02 12.27
C PHE A 129 -8.12 16.05 13.40
N LEU A 130 -7.39 17.15 13.23
CA LEU A 130 -7.24 18.19 14.24
C LEU A 130 -8.58 18.87 14.57
N ASN A 131 -9.42 19.14 13.57
CA ASN A 131 -10.74 19.73 13.77
C ASN A 131 -11.74 18.83 14.48
N MET A 132 -11.46 17.53 14.58
CA MET A 132 -12.34 16.55 15.21
C MET A 132 -11.94 16.20 16.65
N GLU A 133 -10.80 16.68 17.14
CA GLU A 133 -10.36 16.52 18.53
C GLU A 133 -10.84 17.66 19.44
N GLU A 134 -11.47 18.69 18.87
CA GLU A 134 -12.17 19.76 19.60
C GLU A 134 -13.66 19.40 19.84
#